data_8220ec9a930edebb4232ff370b28f933
#
_entry.id   8220ec9a930edebb4232ff370b28f933
#
_cell.length_a   1.000
_cell.length_b   1.000
_cell.length_c   1.000
_cell.angle_alpha   90.00
_cell.angle_beta   90.00
_cell.angle_gamma   90.00
#
_symmetry.space_group_name_H-M   'P 1'
#
loop_
_entity.id
_entity.type
_entity.pdbx_description
1 polymer ?
#
loop_
_entity_poly.entity_id
_entity_poly.type
_entity_poly.pdbx_seq_one_letter_code
_entity_poly.pdbx_strand_id
1 'polypeptide(L)'
;MSVKEKATAPVSSVGADGKQPLCKTNKESIADLPDKGNLQAANNRGSRGEVLAEKRDRIDGLKTVSMTELYDTVYPPKIPIVDGLIYAGTYLFVGAPKVGKSFFMAQLGYHVSMGLDLWDYPVRKGTVLYLALEDDYARLQKRLSRMFGMEISENFYFATQSKTLNEGLEEQLNQFVKEHTDARLIIIDTLQKVREVGGDKFSYASDYEIVTRLKAFSDKHGICLLVVHHTRKMESSDSFDMISGTNGLLGAADGAFVMQKEKRTDNKAILEVAGRDQQDLRLLLDFDREQCVWKLTKAETELWKEPVDPVLEAIAKVISEEQPQWSGTASELLQLLPEMDMQPNILTRKLNISMERLFVDYGIRYESKRGHSSRMIKLTLEQRA
;
A
#
# COMPACT_ATOMS: atom_id res chain seq x y z
N MET A 1 -21.51 56.51 34.90
CA MET A 1 -22.95 56.47 34.65
C MET A 1 -23.14 55.42 33.53
N SER A 2 -23.78 54.31 33.67
CA SER A 2 -24.68 53.68 34.60
C SER A 2 -24.50 52.15 34.50
N VAL A 3 -24.37 51.53 35.60
CA VAL A 3 -24.40 50.09 35.91
C VAL A 3 -25.81 49.53 35.70
N LYS A 4 -25.97 48.33 35.20
CA LYS A 4 -27.00 47.34 35.55
C LYS A 4 -26.47 45.96 35.16
N GLU A 5 -25.97 45.14 35.98
CA GLU A 5 -26.40 44.20 37.05
C GLU A 5 -27.61 43.33 36.70
N LYS A 6 -27.31 42.04 36.73
CA LYS A 6 -27.98 40.87 37.32
C LYS A 6 -29.17 40.24 36.62
N ALA A 7 -29.02 38.92 36.37
CA ALA A 7 -29.85 37.94 37.07
C ALA A 7 -29.22 36.54 37.03
N THR A 8 -28.94 36.02 38.19
CA THR A 8 -28.57 34.66 38.56
C THR A 8 -29.80 33.80 38.84
N ALA A 9 -29.69 32.51 38.49
CA ALA A 9 -30.14 31.29 39.18
C ALA A 9 -31.61 30.83 38.98
N PRO A 10 -31.98 29.58 39.32
CA PRO A 10 -31.34 28.66 40.23
C PRO A 10 -31.15 27.20 39.76
N VAL A 11 -30.31 26.53 40.50
CA VAL A 11 -30.11 25.10 40.64
C VAL A 11 -31.33 24.41 41.24
N SER A 12 -31.77 23.27 40.70
CA SER A 12 -32.53 22.28 41.47
C SER A 12 -31.94 20.89 41.28
N SER A 13 -31.46 20.36 42.38
CA SER A 13 -31.07 19.00 42.67
C SER A 13 -32.29 18.06 42.78
N VAL A 14 -31.97 16.74 42.82
CA VAL A 14 -32.77 15.54 43.16
C VAL A 14 -33.11 14.73 41.89
N GLY A 15 -32.79 13.46 41.78
CA GLY A 15 -32.46 12.40 42.68
C GLY A 15 -32.10 11.14 41.89
N ALA A 16 -31.32 10.31 42.53
CA ALA A 16 -30.97 8.98 42.09
C ALA A 16 -32.15 8.02 42.11
N ASP A 17 -32.17 7.11 41.14
CA ASP A 17 -32.60 5.69 41.22
C ASP A 17 -32.69 5.17 39.80
N GLY A 18 -31.85 4.30 39.36
CA GLY A 18 -31.73 2.91 39.75
C GLY A 18 -32.51 2.03 38.81
N LYS A 19 -31.79 1.26 38.01
CA LYS A 19 -32.13 -0.05 37.40
C LYS A 19 -32.01 -0.13 35.88
N GLN A 20 -30.88 -0.65 35.45
CA GLN A 20 -30.76 -1.35 34.19
C GLN A 20 -31.61 -2.63 34.19
N PRO A 21 -32.29 -2.98 33.10
CA PRO A 21 -32.93 -4.31 32.98
C PRO A 21 -31.89 -5.34 32.55
N LEU A 22 -31.76 -6.36 33.37
CA LEU A 22 -31.06 -7.63 33.12
C LEU A 22 -31.67 -8.32 31.90
N CYS A 23 -30.81 -8.69 30.99
CA CYS A 23 -31.09 -9.61 29.89
C CYS A 23 -31.38 -11.02 30.47
N LYS A 24 -32.60 -11.50 30.26
CA LYS A 24 -32.99 -12.85 30.65
C LYS A 24 -32.42 -13.88 29.66
N THR A 25 -31.56 -14.74 30.14
CA THR A 25 -31.15 -15.97 29.48
C THR A 25 -32.29 -16.98 29.52
N ASN A 26 -32.87 -17.31 28.38
CA ASN A 26 -33.71 -18.44 28.23
C ASN A 26 -32.82 -19.72 28.14
N LYS A 27 -32.90 -20.54 29.17
CA LYS A 27 -32.50 -21.93 29.13
C LYS A 27 -33.69 -22.72 28.57
N GLU A 28 -33.58 -23.21 27.35
CA GLU A 28 -34.41 -24.31 26.88
C GLU A 28 -33.58 -25.61 26.87
N SER A 29 -34.21 -26.60 27.49
CA SER A 29 -33.70 -27.91 27.83
C SER A 29 -33.55 -28.77 26.59
N ILE A 30 -32.43 -29.49 26.56
CA ILE A 30 -32.18 -30.66 25.69
C ILE A 30 -32.98 -31.84 26.26
N ALA A 31 -33.94 -32.31 25.50
CA ALA A 31 -34.47 -33.66 25.69
C ALA A 31 -34.90 -34.22 24.32
N ASP A 32 -34.56 -35.51 24.15
CA ASP A 32 -35.05 -36.47 23.16
C ASP A 32 -34.33 -36.56 21.81
N LEU A 33 -33.29 -37.41 21.83
CA LEU A 33 -32.83 -38.19 20.68
C LEU A 33 -33.34 -39.66 20.85
N PRO A 34 -33.93 -40.27 19.84
CA PRO A 34 -34.17 -41.72 19.84
C PRO A 34 -32.94 -42.47 19.37
N ASP A 35 -32.70 -43.58 20.07
CA ASP A 35 -31.62 -44.55 19.95
C ASP A 35 -31.90 -45.59 18.81
N LYS A 36 -30.80 -46.08 18.22
CA LYS A 36 -30.58 -47.36 17.55
C LYS A 36 -31.09 -47.61 16.12
N GLY A 37 -30.11 -47.83 15.28
CA GLY A 37 -30.19 -48.59 14.03
C GLY A 37 -28.83 -49.12 13.61
N ASN A 38 -28.54 -50.34 14.00
CA ASN A 38 -27.43 -51.18 13.61
C ASN A 38 -27.39 -51.38 12.09
N LEU A 39 -26.30 -51.08 11.39
CA LEU A 39 -26.03 -51.66 10.07
C LEU A 39 -24.52 -51.85 9.83
N GLN A 40 -24.23 -53.02 9.54
CA GLN A 40 -23.06 -53.79 9.18
C GLN A 40 -21.94 -53.06 8.41
N ALA A 41 -20.72 -53.45 8.78
CA ALA A 41 -19.47 -53.22 8.10
C ALA A 41 -19.49 -53.72 6.64
N ALA A 42 -19.23 -52.87 5.69
CA ALA A 42 -18.78 -53.22 4.35
C ALA A 42 -17.44 -52.53 4.09
N ASN A 43 -16.41 -53.34 3.96
CA ASN A 43 -15.07 -52.96 3.52
C ASN A 43 -15.14 -52.24 2.16
N ASN A 44 -14.67 -51.01 2.11
CA ASN A 44 -14.20 -50.46 0.86
C ASN A 44 -12.96 -49.60 1.13
N ARG A 45 -11.80 -50.18 0.78
CA ARG A 45 -10.53 -49.45 0.65
C ARG A 45 -10.59 -48.63 -0.64
N GLY A 46 -11.13 -47.43 -0.56
CA GLY A 46 -11.12 -46.43 -1.62
C GLY A 46 -10.42 -45.17 -1.11
N SER A 47 -9.46 -44.77 -1.83
CA SER A 47 -8.49 -43.68 -1.65
C SER A 47 -8.88 -42.55 -0.68
N ARG A 48 -8.10 -42.38 0.36
CA ARG A 48 -8.15 -41.27 1.33
C ARG A 48 -7.89 -39.89 0.71
N GLY A 49 -7.54 -39.82 -0.57
CA GLY A 49 -7.23 -38.59 -1.29
C GLY A 49 -8.46 -37.88 -1.90
N GLU A 50 -9.44 -38.63 -2.37
CA GLU A 50 -10.63 -38.03 -3.04
C GLU A 50 -11.68 -37.50 -2.05
N VAL A 51 -11.78 -38.10 -0.86
CA VAL A 51 -12.75 -37.64 0.18
C VAL A 51 -12.38 -36.31 0.80
N LEU A 52 -11.09 -35.87 0.73
CA LEU A 52 -10.64 -34.56 1.21
C LEU A 52 -10.84 -33.44 0.17
N ALA A 53 -10.89 -33.78 -1.11
CA ALA A 53 -11.16 -32.81 -2.18
C ALA A 53 -12.65 -32.41 -2.26
N GLU A 54 -13.56 -33.40 -2.09
CA GLU A 54 -15.01 -33.13 -2.13
C GLU A 54 -15.59 -32.39 -0.90
N LYS A 55 -14.87 -32.36 0.23
CA LYS A 55 -15.32 -31.57 1.40
C LYS A 55 -14.98 -30.08 1.34
N ARG A 56 -14.15 -29.65 0.39
CA ARG A 56 -13.77 -28.23 0.25
C ARG A 56 -14.79 -27.36 -0.49
N ASP A 57 -15.73 -27.95 -1.24
CA ASP A 57 -16.67 -27.19 -2.08
C ASP A 57 -18.03 -26.88 -1.42
N ARG A 58 -18.18 -27.06 -0.11
CA ARG A 58 -19.47 -26.93 0.59
C ARG A 58 -19.53 -25.89 1.71
N ILE A 59 -18.59 -24.98 1.79
CA ILE A 59 -18.74 -23.77 2.62
C ILE A 59 -19.01 -22.63 1.65
N ASP A 60 -20.23 -22.18 1.59
CA ASP A 60 -20.79 -21.01 0.90
C ASP A 60 -19.76 -20.01 0.29
N GLY A 61 -19.04 -20.39 -0.75
CA GLY A 61 -18.21 -19.48 -1.56
C GLY A 61 -17.04 -18.76 -0.86
N LEU A 62 -16.91 -18.85 0.46
CA LEU A 62 -15.83 -18.20 1.20
C LEU A 62 -14.50 -18.97 1.05
N LYS A 63 -13.53 -18.37 0.38
CA LYS A 63 -12.17 -18.91 0.28
C LYS A 63 -11.40 -18.60 1.56
N THR A 64 -11.07 -19.63 2.32
CA THR A 64 -10.29 -19.52 3.55
C THR A 64 -8.95 -20.22 3.41
N VAL A 65 -7.92 -19.69 4.04
CA VAL A 65 -6.61 -20.32 4.20
C VAL A 65 -6.31 -20.45 5.70
N SER A 66 -5.69 -21.55 6.11
CA SER A 66 -5.21 -21.71 7.47
C SER A 66 -3.94 -20.87 7.69
N MET A 67 -3.60 -20.55 8.95
CA MET A 67 -2.34 -19.88 9.28
C MET A 67 -1.13 -20.69 8.78
N THR A 68 -1.21 -22.02 8.81
CA THR A 68 -0.17 -22.89 8.26
C THR A 68 -0.01 -22.70 6.75
N GLU A 69 -1.13 -22.71 6.00
CA GLU A 69 -1.09 -22.45 4.55
C GLU A 69 -0.60 -21.05 4.24
N LEU A 70 -0.95 -20.05 5.06
CA LEU A 70 -0.49 -18.66 4.90
C LEU A 70 1.05 -18.58 4.98
N TYR A 71 1.67 -19.22 5.98
CA TYR A 71 3.13 -19.23 6.15
C TYR A 71 3.86 -20.13 5.15
N ASP A 72 3.22 -21.19 4.69
CA ASP A 72 3.81 -22.11 3.71
C ASP A 72 3.65 -21.62 2.26
N THR A 73 2.87 -20.55 2.04
CA THR A 73 2.64 -19.94 0.71
C THR A 73 3.61 -18.80 0.49
N VAL A 74 4.16 -18.70 -0.73
CA VAL A 74 4.98 -17.58 -1.17
C VAL A 74 4.04 -16.53 -1.78
N TYR A 75 3.98 -15.36 -1.18
CA TYR A 75 3.26 -14.20 -1.72
C TYR A 75 4.24 -13.25 -2.39
N PRO A 76 3.91 -12.67 -3.55
CA PRO A 76 4.80 -11.71 -4.20
C PRO A 76 5.06 -10.52 -3.25
N PRO A 77 6.33 -10.08 -3.12
CA PRO A 77 6.67 -8.96 -2.25
C PRO A 77 6.12 -7.64 -2.78
N LYS A 78 5.75 -6.75 -1.89
CA LYS A 78 5.45 -5.35 -2.21
C LYS A 78 6.74 -4.55 -2.29
N ILE A 79 7.40 -4.61 -3.45
CA ILE A 79 8.67 -3.92 -3.66
C ILE A 79 8.44 -2.39 -3.64
N PRO A 80 9.20 -1.62 -2.84
CA PRO A 80 9.07 -0.17 -2.80
C PRO A 80 9.44 0.45 -4.16
N ILE A 81 8.76 1.52 -4.53
CA ILE A 81 9.06 2.33 -5.72
C ILE A 81 10.04 3.43 -5.34
N VAL A 82 9.82 4.06 -4.18
CA VAL A 82 10.77 4.94 -3.49
C VAL A 82 10.97 4.33 -2.12
N ASP A 83 12.18 3.89 -1.83
CA ASP A 83 12.49 3.08 -0.65
C ASP A 83 12.15 3.83 0.64
N GLY A 84 11.40 3.19 1.54
CA GLY A 84 10.93 3.81 2.78
C GLY A 84 9.85 4.90 2.62
N LEU A 85 9.44 5.26 1.39
CA LEU A 85 8.51 6.36 1.15
C LEU A 85 7.27 5.95 0.34
N ILE A 86 7.40 5.17 -0.73
CA ILE A 86 6.30 4.80 -1.63
C ILE A 86 6.39 3.33 -2.02
N TYR A 87 5.31 2.61 -1.78
CA TYR A 87 5.16 1.19 -2.13
C TYR A 87 4.10 0.99 -3.21
N ALA A 88 3.99 -0.23 -3.74
CA ALA A 88 2.85 -0.60 -4.56
C ALA A 88 1.56 -0.52 -3.73
N GLY A 89 0.52 0.12 -4.28
CA GLY A 89 -0.75 0.39 -3.60
C GLY A 89 -1.38 1.70 -4.06
N THR A 90 -2.48 2.09 -3.44
CA THR A 90 -3.18 3.34 -3.77
C THR A 90 -3.00 4.36 -2.66
N TYR A 91 -2.42 5.49 -3.00
CA TYR A 91 -2.14 6.59 -2.08
C TYR A 91 -2.86 7.87 -2.51
N LEU A 92 -3.30 8.65 -1.53
CA LEU A 92 -3.80 10.01 -1.75
C LEU A 92 -2.65 11.01 -1.61
N PHE A 93 -2.52 11.95 -2.53
CA PHE A 93 -1.62 13.10 -2.38
C PHE A 93 -2.45 14.38 -2.23
N VAL A 94 -2.50 14.91 -1.04
CA VAL A 94 -3.46 15.94 -0.65
C VAL A 94 -2.76 17.26 -0.30
N GLY A 95 -3.41 18.36 -0.58
CA GLY A 95 -2.94 19.70 -0.20
C GLY A 95 -3.76 20.81 -0.81
N ALA A 96 -3.63 22.00 -0.25
CA ALA A 96 -4.35 23.17 -0.73
C ALA A 96 -4.07 23.46 -2.23
N PRO A 97 -5.00 24.09 -2.95
CA PRO A 97 -4.74 24.57 -4.32
C PRO A 97 -3.49 25.46 -4.37
N LYS A 98 -2.65 25.25 -5.38
CA LYS A 98 -1.41 26.03 -5.61
C LYS A 98 -0.32 25.84 -4.55
N VAL A 99 -0.37 24.80 -3.71
CA VAL A 99 0.71 24.49 -2.76
C VAL A 99 1.96 23.95 -3.44
N GLY A 100 1.86 23.46 -4.67
CA GLY A 100 2.99 22.91 -5.44
C GLY A 100 2.91 21.41 -5.71
N LYS A 101 1.73 20.78 -5.52
CA LYS A 101 1.53 19.33 -5.74
C LYS A 101 1.97 18.88 -7.14
N SER A 102 1.51 19.54 -8.20
CA SER A 102 1.82 19.13 -9.58
C SER A 102 3.30 19.26 -9.94
N PHE A 103 4.06 20.14 -9.26
CA PHE A 103 5.53 20.16 -9.38
C PHE A 103 6.14 18.93 -8.72
N PHE A 104 5.65 18.57 -7.53
CA PHE A 104 6.11 17.35 -6.86
C PHE A 104 5.74 16.08 -7.65
N MET A 105 4.55 16.03 -8.23
CA MET A 105 4.13 14.91 -9.09
C MET A 105 5.06 14.75 -10.31
N ALA A 106 5.39 15.85 -10.97
CA ALA A 106 6.32 15.84 -12.10
C ALA A 106 7.73 15.43 -11.67
N GLN A 107 8.20 15.93 -10.53
CA GLN A 107 9.50 15.56 -9.96
C GLN A 107 9.57 14.07 -9.62
N LEU A 108 8.61 13.55 -8.87
CA LEU A 108 8.54 12.14 -8.52
C LEU A 108 8.48 11.25 -9.77
N GLY A 109 7.61 11.59 -10.74
CA GLY A 109 7.49 10.84 -11.98
C GLY A 109 8.78 10.81 -12.79
N TYR A 110 9.51 11.93 -12.86
CA TYR A 110 10.80 11.99 -13.51
C TYR A 110 11.84 11.11 -12.81
N HIS A 111 11.96 11.20 -11.49
CA HIS A 111 12.91 10.39 -10.72
C HIS A 111 12.63 8.89 -10.90
N VAL A 112 11.36 8.46 -10.84
CA VAL A 112 10.99 7.06 -11.05
C VAL A 112 11.29 6.60 -12.48
N SER A 113 10.99 7.44 -13.48
CA SER A 113 11.21 7.09 -14.88
C SER A 113 12.69 7.00 -15.26
N MET A 114 13.54 7.75 -14.58
CA MET A 114 14.99 7.77 -14.79
C MET A 114 15.75 6.80 -13.87
N GLY A 115 15.16 6.40 -12.73
CA GLY A 115 15.84 5.64 -11.68
C GLY A 115 16.82 6.50 -10.87
N LEU A 116 16.51 7.78 -10.70
CA LEU A 116 17.29 8.73 -9.90
C LEU A 116 16.73 8.79 -8.49
N ASP A 117 17.59 8.77 -7.49
CA ASP A 117 17.16 8.89 -6.09
C ASP A 117 16.34 10.17 -5.87
N LEU A 118 15.22 10.04 -5.18
CA LEU A 118 14.42 11.18 -4.76
C LEU A 118 14.94 11.66 -3.41
N TRP A 119 15.66 12.77 -3.40
CA TRP A 119 16.44 13.23 -2.24
C TRP A 119 17.44 12.15 -1.81
N ASP A 120 17.30 11.64 -0.57
CA ASP A 120 18.15 10.57 -0.03
C ASP A 120 17.45 9.18 -0.09
N TYR A 121 16.32 9.08 -0.78
CA TYR A 121 15.54 7.85 -0.89
C TYR A 121 15.82 7.16 -2.23
N PRO A 122 16.37 5.93 -2.21
CA PRO A 122 16.59 5.15 -3.42
C PRO A 122 15.31 4.92 -4.21
N VAL A 123 15.37 5.05 -5.53
CA VAL A 123 14.24 4.91 -6.44
C VAL A 123 14.45 3.73 -7.38
N ARG A 124 13.41 2.93 -7.55
CA ARG A 124 13.40 1.86 -8.57
C ARG A 124 12.88 2.39 -9.88
N LYS A 125 13.72 2.30 -10.91
CA LYS A 125 13.37 2.70 -12.28
C LYS A 125 12.17 1.91 -12.80
N GLY A 126 11.28 2.58 -13.52
CA GLY A 126 10.16 1.98 -14.24
C GLY A 126 9.34 3.00 -15.01
N THR A 127 8.43 2.50 -15.83
CA THR A 127 7.55 3.36 -16.62
C THR A 127 6.52 4.06 -15.73
N VAL A 128 6.30 5.34 -16.02
CA VAL A 128 5.39 6.24 -15.28
C VAL A 128 4.33 6.80 -16.24
N LEU A 129 3.07 6.76 -15.82
CA LEU A 129 1.97 7.49 -16.46
C LEU A 129 1.51 8.64 -15.56
N TYR A 130 1.49 9.86 -16.11
CA TYR A 130 0.95 11.03 -15.43
C TYR A 130 -0.29 11.55 -16.17
N LEU A 131 -1.47 11.29 -15.59
CA LEU A 131 -2.73 11.87 -16.02
C LEU A 131 -2.84 13.30 -15.46
N ALA A 132 -2.34 14.29 -16.22
CA ALA A 132 -2.32 15.69 -15.84
C ALA A 132 -3.61 16.38 -16.35
N LEU A 133 -4.76 16.02 -15.76
CA LEU A 133 -6.09 16.32 -16.27
C LEU A 133 -6.55 17.78 -16.03
N GLU A 134 -5.76 18.56 -15.31
CA GLU A 134 -5.96 20.02 -15.14
C GLU A 134 -4.95 20.85 -15.96
N ASP A 135 -4.14 20.18 -16.78
CA ASP A 135 -3.06 20.82 -17.56
C ASP A 135 -3.26 20.67 -19.07
N ASP A 136 -2.45 21.33 -19.85
CA ASP A 136 -2.29 21.16 -21.28
C ASP A 136 -0.83 20.80 -21.62
N TYR A 137 -0.61 20.21 -22.80
CA TYR A 137 0.72 19.76 -23.20
C TYR A 137 1.75 20.90 -23.32
N ALA A 138 1.34 22.10 -23.74
CA ALA A 138 2.26 23.25 -23.83
C ALA A 138 2.74 23.70 -22.45
N ARG A 139 1.84 23.70 -21.47
CA ARG A 139 2.18 24.04 -20.09
C ARG A 139 3.04 22.95 -19.43
N LEU A 140 2.74 21.68 -19.68
CA LEU A 140 3.57 20.56 -19.25
C LEU A 140 4.98 20.66 -19.83
N GLN A 141 5.11 20.83 -21.14
CA GLN A 141 6.40 20.99 -21.81
C GLN A 141 7.23 22.12 -21.19
N LYS A 142 6.64 23.31 -21.00
CA LYS A 142 7.32 24.45 -20.39
C LYS A 142 7.71 24.18 -18.93
N ARG A 143 6.87 23.48 -18.18
CA ARG A 143 7.17 23.10 -16.78
C ARG A 143 8.34 22.14 -16.74
N LEU A 144 8.28 21.05 -17.50
CA LEU A 144 9.30 20.01 -17.50
C LEU A 144 10.66 20.54 -17.98
N SER A 145 10.69 21.37 -19.05
CA SER A 145 11.91 21.99 -19.53
C SER A 145 12.56 22.91 -18.50
N ARG A 146 11.75 23.58 -17.67
CA ARG A 146 12.28 24.40 -16.56
C ARG A 146 12.80 23.54 -15.41
N MET A 147 12.15 22.40 -15.12
CA MET A 147 12.53 21.51 -14.02
C MET A 147 13.78 20.70 -14.34
N PHE A 148 13.86 20.16 -15.54
CA PHE A 148 14.85 19.14 -15.92
C PHE A 148 15.70 19.53 -17.14
N GLY A 149 15.54 20.75 -17.65
CA GLY A 149 16.29 21.19 -18.84
C GLY A 149 15.86 20.43 -20.09
N MET A 150 16.85 19.93 -20.84
CA MET A 150 16.62 19.13 -22.06
C MET A 150 16.86 17.62 -21.86
N GLU A 151 16.99 17.20 -20.62
CA GLU A 151 17.05 15.77 -20.31
C GLU A 151 15.68 15.14 -20.46
N ILE A 152 15.60 14.08 -21.26
CA ILE A 152 14.35 13.40 -21.59
C ILE A 152 14.33 12.00 -20.97
N SER A 153 13.13 11.53 -20.66
CA SER A 153 12.88 10.16 -20.28
C SER A 153 11.90 9.51 -21.27
N GLU A 154 12.28 8.38 -21.83
CA GLU A 154 11.42 7.58 -22.71
C GLU A 154 10.34 6.81 -21.90
N ASN A 155 10.51 6.71 -20.60
CA ASN A 155 9.61 5.97 -19.70
C ASN A 155 8.65 6.90 -18.92
N PHE A 156 8.50 8.15 -19.32
CA PHE A 156 7.60 9.11 -18.67
C PHE A 156 6.51 9.58 -19.64
N TYR A 157 5.30 9.06 -19.47
CA TYR A 157 4.15 9.29 -20.34
C TYR A 157 3.15 10.26 -19.72
N PHE A 158 2.51 11.07 -20.55
CA PHE A 158 1.55 12.08 -20.12
C PHE A 158 0.24 11.96 -20.88
N ALA A 159 -0.88 12.16 -20.18
CA ALA A 159 -2.17 12.36 -20.79
C ALA A 159 -2.89 13.53 -20.10
N THR A 160 -3.50 14.43 -20.92
CA THR A 160 -4.28 15.57 -20.43
C THR A 160 -5.78 15.31 -20.46
N GLN A 161 -6.18 14.12 -20.91
CA GLN A 161 -7.57 13.66 -20.98
C GLN A 161 -7.63 12.20 -20.61
N SER A 162 -8.69 11.79 -19.93
CA SER A 162 -9.03 10.41 -19.64
C SER A 162 -10.54 10.24 -19.55
N LYS A 163 -11.00 9.01 -19.59
CA LYS A 163 -12.37 8.65 -19.20
C LYS A 163 -12.54 8.78 -17.69
N THR A 164 -13.79 8.87 -17.22
CA THR A 164 -14.13 8.70 -15.81
C THR A 164 -14.11 7.21 -15.43
N LEU A 165 -14.17 6.92 -14.13
CA LEU A 165 -14.17 5.52 -13.65
C LEU A 165 -15.31 4.68 -14.24
N ASN A 166 -16.49 5.25 -14.45
CA ASN A 166 -17.64 4.50 -15.00
C ASN A 166 -17.68 4.51 -16.54
N GLU A 167 -16.91 5.36 -17.19
CA GLU A 167 -16.83 5.42 -18.65
C GLU A 167 -15.69 4.57 -19.22
N GLY A 168 -14.86 3.96 -18.37
CA GLY A 168 -13.80 3.05 -18.81
C GLY A 168 -12.38 3.53 -18.54
N LEU A 169 -12.14 4.27 -17.46
CA LEU A 169 -10.77 4.62 -17.00
C LEU A 169 -9.95 3.36 -16.70
N GLU A 170 -10.55 2.38 -16.02
CA GLU A 170 -9.85 1.15 -15.67
C GLU A 170 -9.37 0.39 -16.91
N GLU A 171 -10.15 0.37 -17.99
CA GLU A 171 -9.78 -0.24 -19.26
C GLU A 171 -8.59 0.50 -19.90
N GLN A 172 -8.59 1.85 -19.85
CA GLN A 172 -7.47 2.66 -20.34
C GLN A 172 -6.19 2.36 -19.54
N LEU A 173 -6.28 2.30 -18.20
CA LEU A 173 -5.15 1.97 -17.35
C LEU A 173 -4.65 0.53 -17.54
N ASN A 174 -5.57 -0.45 -17.67
CA ASN A 174 -5.23 -1.84 -17.99
C ASN A 174 -4.48 -1.96 -19.32
N GLN A 175 -4.91 -1.20 -20.36
CA GLN A 175 -4.24 -1.19 -21.65
C GLN A 175 -2.83 -0.62 -21.52
N PHE A 176 -2.65 0.51 -20.82
CA PHE A 176 -1.35 1.11 -20.58
C PHE A 176 -0.38 0.14 -19.88
N VAL A 177 -0.80 -0.51 -18.78
CA VAL A 177 0.04 -1.46 -18.04
C VAL A 177 0.35 -2.72 -18.87
N LYS A 178 -0.54 -3.12 -19.77
CA LYS A 178 -0.29 -4.22 -20.69
C LYS A 178 0.78 -3.88 -21.75
N GLU A 179 0.80 -2.63 -22.21
CA GLU A 179 1.79 -2.12 -23.17
C GLU A 179 3.15 -1.84 -22.49
N HIS A 180 3.13 -1.47 -21.21
CA HIS A 180 4.31 -1.12 -20.40
C HIS A 180 4.40 -2.06 -19.19
N THR A 181 4.96 -3.24 -19.38
CA THR A 181 5.04 -4.29 -18.33
C THR A 181 5.95 -3.93 -17.16
N ASP A 182 6.79 -2.91 -17.32
CA ASP A 182 7.66 -2.32 -16.31
C ASP A 182 7.02 -1.09 -15.62
N ALA A 183 5.73 -0.82 -15.86
CA ALA A 183 4.99 0.27 -15.21
C ALA A 183 5.05 0.13 -13.68
N ARG A 184 5.42 1.22 -12.98
CA ARG A 184 5.53 1.25 -11.52
C ARG A 184 4.66 2.30 -10.86
N LEU A 185 4.43 3.43 -11.56
CA LEU A 185 3.73 4.56 -10.99
C LEU A 185 2.71 5.12 -11.98
N ILE A 186 1.49 5.27 -11.52
CA ILE A 186 0.45 6.03 -12.22
C ILE A 186 0.01 7.19 -11.32
N ILE A 187 0.08 8.41 -11.83
CA ILE A 187 -0.34 9.63 -11.14
C ILE A 187 -1.64 10.12 -11.76
N ILE A 188 -2.67 10.36 -10.94
CA ILE A 188 -3.95 10.94 -11.35
C ILE A 188 -4.08 12.34 -10.73
N ASP A 189 -3.91 13.39 -11.52
CA ASP A 189 -4.02 14.79 -11.07
C ASP A 189 -5.16 15.49 -11.84
N THR A 190 -6.40 15.53 -11.29
CA THR A 190 -6.81 15.21 -9.94
C THR A 190 -7.93 14.17 -9.89
N LEU A 191 -8.18 13.60 -8.71
CA LEU A 191 -9.32 12.70 -8.44
C LEU A 191 -10.64 13.27 -8.94
N GLN A 192 -10.85 14.57 -8.79
CA GLN A 192 -12.08 15.25 -9.22
C GLN A 192 -12.39 15.08 -10.71
N LYS A 193 -11.37 14.93 -11.54
CA LYS A 193 -11.52 14.79 -13.00
C LYS A 193 -11.94 13.39 -13.45
N VAL A 194 -11.66 12.38 -12.64
CA VAL A 194 -12.00 10.98 -12.93
C VAL A 194 -13.26 10.52 -12.20
N ARG A 195 -13.81 11.37 -11.31
CA ARG A 195 -15.12 11.17 -10.70
C ARG A 195 -16.23 11.41 -11.70
N GLU A 196 -17.37 10.81 -11.42
CA GLU A 196 -18.60 11.08 -12.17
C GLU A 196 -19.18 12.46 -11.91
N VAL A 197 -19.85 12.96 -12.94
CA VAL A 197 -20.63 14.19 -12.88
C VAL A 197 -22.12 13.81 -12.78
N GLY A 198 -22.71 13.72 -11.56
CA GLY A 198 -24.16 13.49 -11.31
C GLY A 198 -24.48 12.63 -10.07
N GLY A 199 -25.54 12.94 -9.32
CA GLY A 199 -26.05 12.17 -8.16
C GLY A 199 -25.62 12.70 -6.78
N ASP A 200 -25.88 11.95 -5.72
CA ASP A 200 -25.43 12.21 -4.32
C ASP A 200 -23.91 11.96 -4.16
N LYS A 201 -23.13 12.88 -4.72
CA LYS A 201 -21.74 12.70 -5.18
C LYS A 201 -20.67 12.76 -4.10
N PHE A 202 -21.01 13.14 -2.91
CA PHE A 202 -20.08 13.35 -1.80
C PHE A 202 -20.48 12.55 -0.58
N SER A 203 -20.99 11.33 -0.81
CA SER A 203 -21.26 10.39 0.27
C SER A 203 -20.02 9.59 0.63
N TYR A 204 -19.91 9.17 1.87
CA TYR A 204 -18.88 8.24 2.34
C TYR A 204 -18.78 6.98 1.45
N ALA A 205 -19.94 6.43 1.06
CA ALA A 205 -19.99 5.23 0.22
C ALA A 205 -19.39 5.45 -1.16
N SER A 206 -19.69 6.58 -1.81
CA SER A 206 -19.13 6.91 -3.13
C SER A 206 -17.59 7.14 -3.07
N ASP A 207 -17.12 7.86 -2.06
CA ASP A 207 -15.68 8.09 -1.86
C ASP A 207 -14.93 6.77 -1.62
N TYR A 208 -15.49 5.92 -0.76
CA TYR A 208 -14.93 4.61 -0.45
C TYR A 208 -14.89 3.68 -1.66
N GLU A 209 -15.97 3.66 -2.46
CA GLU A 209 -16.07 2.83 -3.68
C GLU A 209 -15.02 3.23 -4.73
N ILE A 210 -14.86 4.53 -5.00
CA ILE A 210 -13.88 5.05 -5.95
C ILE A 210 -12.47 4.58 -5.59
N VAL A 211 -12.05 4.78 -4.33
CA VAL A 211 -10.70 4.38 -3.90
C VAL A 211 -10.56 2.86 -3.87
N THR A 212 -11.62 2.12 -3.50
CA THR A 212 -11.62 0.65 -3.50
C THR A 212 -11.40 0.09 -4.92
N ARG A 213 -12.04 0.66 -5.95
CA ARG A 213 -11.82 0.26 -7.35
C ARG A 213 -10.39 0.55 -7.81
N LEU A 214 -9.89 1.75 -7.51
CA LEU A 214 -8.49 2.12 -7.81
C LEU A 214 -7.50 1.21 -7.08
N LYS A 215 -7.79 0.86 -5.81
CA LYS A 215 -6.97 -0.07 -5.04
C LYS A 215 -6.97 -1.48 -5.64
N ALA A 216 -8.13 -1.99 -6.03
CA ALA A 216 -8.21 -3.30 -6.69
C ALA A 216 -7.35 -3.35 -7.97
N PHE A 217 -7.28 -2.24 -8.72
CA PHE A 217 -6.42 -2.12 -9.88
C PHE A 217 -4.92 -2.12 -9.47
N SER A 218 -4.51 -1.30 -8.51
CA SER A 218 -3.11 -1.24 -8.06
C SER A 218 -2.63 -2.57 -7.48
N ASP A 219 -3.45 -3.23 -6.65
CA ASP A 219 -3.14 -4.53 -6.05
C ASP A 219 -2.99 -5.63 -7.13
N LYS A 220 -3.87 -5.62 -8.15
CA LYS A 220 -3.82 -6.58 -9.27
C LYS A 220 -2.52 -6.48 -10.07
N HIS A 221 -2.01 -5.28 -10.28
CA HIS A 221 -0.85 -5.02 -11.13
C HIS A 221 0.46 -4.83 -10.35
N GLY A 222 0.41 -4.72 -9.03
CA GLY A 222 1.59 -4.51 -8.17
C GLY A 222 2.27 -3.16 -8.41
N ILE A 223 1.50 -2.11 -8.72
CA ILE A 223 1.98 -0.75 -9.03
C ILE A 223 1.49 0.27 -8.00
N CYS A 224 2.15 1.42 -7.93
CA CYS A 224 1.65 2.55 -7.17
C CYS A 224 0.66 3.38 -8.00
N LEU A 225 -0.47 3.69 -7.41
CA LEU A 225 -1.45 4.63 -7.92
C LEU A 225 -1.51 5.83 -6.98
N LEU A 226 -0.98 6.97 -7.42
CA LEU A 226 -0.93 8.19 -6.62
C LEU A 226 -1.99 9.16 -7.09
N VAL A 227 -2.99 9.42 -6.24
CA VAL A 227 -4.19 10.18 -6.58
C VAL A 227 -4.17 11.54 -5.91
N VAL A 228 -4.04 12.58 -6.71
CA VAL A 228 -3.99 13.97 -6.21
C VAL A 228 -5.38 14.46 -5.85
N HIS A 229 -5.49 15.03 -4.65
CA HIS A 229 -6.75 15.57 -4.13
C HIS A 229 -6.53 16.91 -3.39
N HIS A 230 -7.62 17.57 -3.00
CA HIS A 230 -7.57 18.86 -2.31
C HIS A 230 -7.92 18.73 -0.83
N THR A 231 -7.39 19.63 0.00
CA THR A 231 -7.80 19.78 1.40
C THR A 231 -9.10 20.58 1.51
N ARG A 232 -9.86 20.32 2.60
CA ARG A 232 -10.92 21.22 3.05
C ARG A 232 -10.32 22.52 3.59
N LYS A 233 -11.12 23.56 3.67
CA LYS A 233 -10.72 24.87 4.24
C LYS A 233 -10.79 24.90 5.78
N MET A 234 -11.02 23.77 6.44
CA MET A 234 -11.06 23.68 7.90
C MET A 234 -9.65 23.46 8.45
N GLU A 235 -9.31 24.18 9.49
CA GLU A 235 -8.11 23.91 10.28
C GLU A 235 -8.41 22.74 11.23
N SER A 236 -7.50 21.78 11.29
CA SER A 236 -7.50 20.66 12.24
C SER A 236 -6.12 20.53 12.86
N SER A 237 -6.05 20.01 14.08
CA SER A 237 -4.79 19.65 14.72
C SER A 237 -4.11 18.46 14.04
N ASP A 238 -4.89 17.59 13.38
CA ASP A 238 -4.42 16.50 12.53
C ASP A 238 -4.54 16.92 11.06
N SER A 239 -3.44 16.86 10.34
CA SER A 239 -3.37 17.21 8.93
C SER A 239 -4.21 16.26 8.05
N PHE A 240 -4.35 15.00 8.45
CA PHE A 240 -5.13 14.01 7.70
C PHE A 240 -6.64 14.26 7.80
N ASP A 241 -7.13 14.88 8.87
CA ASP A 241 -8.52 15.31 8.99
C ASP A 241 -8.91 16.39 7.97
N MET A 242 -7.92 17.09 7.41
CA MET A 242 -8.14 18.13 6.39
C MET A 242 -8.38 17.56 4.99
N ILE A 243 -8.26 16.25 4.79
CA ILE A 243 -8.53 15.63 3.49
C ILE A 243 -9.99 15.93 3.09
N SER A 244 -10.14 16.54 1.91
CA SER A 244 -11.46 16.91 1.38
C SER A 244 -12.24 15.64 1.02
N GLY A 245 -13.55 15.65 1.23
CA GLY A 245 -14.39 14.46 1.05
C GLY A 245 -14.80 13.85 2.39
N THR A 246 -14.92 12.56 2.44
CA THR A 246 -15.26 11.81 3.65
C THR A 246 -14.05 11.02 4.16
N ASN A 247 -14.09 10.55 5.40
CA ASN A 247 -13.10 9.61 5.93
C ASN A 247 -13.04 8.31 5.11
N GLY A 248 -14.00 8.10 4.19
CA GLY A 248 -14.01 6.98 3.25
C GLY A 248 -12.83 6.98 2.27
N LEU A 249 -12.34 8.15 1.84
CA LEU A 249 -11.17 8.23 0.95
C LEU A 249 -9.92 7.68 1.64
N LEU A 250 -9.61 8.19 2.84
CA LEU A 250 -8.42 7.75 3.59
C LEU A 250 -8.55 6.30 4.06
N GLY A 251 -9.76 5.91 4.53
CA GLY A 251 -10.01 4.55 5.04
C GLY A 251 -9.82 3.46 3.98
N ALA A 252 -10.08 3.75 2.70
CA ALA A 252 -9.92 2.80 1.61
C ALA A 252 -8.51 2.79 1.01
N ALA A 253 -7.76 3.89 1.09
CA ALA A 253 -6.39 4.01 0.57
C ALA A 253 -5.38 3.20 1.41
N ASP A 254 -4.23 2.89 0.82
CA ASP A 254 -3.10 2.28 1.54
C ASP A 254 -2.34 3.31 2.37
N GLY A 255 -2.43 4.59 2.00
CA GLY A 255 -1.85 5.70 2.74
C GLY A 255 -2.16 7.05 2.12
N ALA A 256 -1.64 8.10 2.73
CA ALA A 256 -1.77 9.46 2.24
C ALA A 256 -0.52 10.30 2.50
N PHE A 257 -0.33 11.26 1.62
CA PHE A 257 0.67 12.33 1.67
C PHE A 257 -0.08 13.64 1.81
N VAL A 258 0.18 14.41 2.86
CA VAL A 258 -0.44 15.71 3.09
C VAL A 258 0.61 16.80 2.98
N MET A 259 0.52 17.64 1.94
CA MET A 259 1.43 18.75 1.70
C MET A 259 0.82 20.07 2.16
N GLN A 260 1.51 20.74 3.08
CA GLN A 260 1.05 21.99 3.67
C GLN A 260 2.13 23.08 3.60
N LYS A 261 1.70 24.34 3.53
CA LYS A 261 2.53 25.55 3.73
C LYS A 261 1.93 26.38 4.83
N GLU A 262 2.75 26.92 5.71
CA GLU A 262 2.28 27.87 6.74
C GLU A 262 1.69 29.13 6.09
N LYS A 263 2.37 29.68 5.10
CA LYS A 263 1.90 30.82 4.31
C LYS A 263 2.01 30.52 2.82
N ARG A 264 1.07 31.01 2.03
CA ARG A 264 1.06 30.80 0.56
C ARG A 264 2.31 31.32 -0.14
N THR A 265 2.94 32.35 0.43
CA THR A 265 4.16 32.98 -0.11
C THR A 265 5.43 32.23 0.24
N ASP A 266 5.38 31.32 1.19
CA ASP A 266 6.55 30.59 1.65
C ASP A 266 7.04 29.61 0.59
N ASN A 267 8.37 29.45 0.54
CA ASN A 267 8.97 28.37 -0.23
C ASN A 267 8.95 27.04 0.54
N LYS A 268 8.83 27.11 1.86
CA LYS A 268 8.83 25.92 2.73
C LYS A 268 7.47 25.24 2.75
N ALA A 269 7.49 23.92 2.75
CA ALA A 269 6.32 23.08 2.95
C ALA A 269 6.66 21.93 3.90
N ILE A 270 5.62 21.41 4.54
CA ILE A 270 5.67 20.18 5.31
C ILE A 270 4.95 19.13 4.48
N LEU A 271 5.58 17.97 4.32
CA LEU A 271 4.98 16.78 3.73
C LEU A 271 4.87 15.72 4.81
N GLU A 272 3.66 15.45 5.26
CA GLU A 272 3.35 14.39 6.20
C GLU A 272 2.87 13.16 5.43
N VAL A 273 3.34 12.00 5.83
CA VAL A 273 3.08 10.72 5.19
C VAL A 273 2.60 9.74 6.23
N ALA A 274 1.50 9.06 5.97
CA ALA A 274 1.02 7.95 6.78
C ALA A 274 0.46 6.84 5.90
N GLY A 275 0.68 5.59 6.28
CA GLY A 275 0.21 4.44 5.49
C GLY A 275 0.24 3.13 6.26
N ARG A 276 -0.37 2.08 5.65
CA ARG A 276 -0.50 0.76 6.28
C ARG A 276 0.83 -0.02 6.32
N ASP A 277 1.64 0.14 5.26
CA ASP A 277 2.85 -0.64 5.04
C ASP A 277 4.12 0.20 5.21
N GLN A 278 4.00 1.44 5.73
CA GLN A 278 5.10 2.38 5.90
C GLN A 278 4.99 3.12 7.23
N GLN A 279 6.14 3.61 7.69
CA GLN A 279 6.20 4.44 8.89
C GLN A 279 5.66 5.84 8.61
N ASP A 280 5.03 6.44 9.62
CA ASP A 280 4.64 7.85 9.56
C ASP A 280 5.86 8.75 9.48
N LEU A 281 5.89 9.62 8.47
CA LEU A 281 7.00 10.53 8.21
C LEU A 281 6.55 11.98 8.22
N ARG A 282 7.44 12.85 8.66
CA ARG A 282 7.29 14.30 8.54
C ARG A 282 8.54 14.89 7.91
N LEU A 283 8.38 15.40 6.69
CA LEU A 283 9.45 15.89 5.84
C LEU A 283 9.32 17.39 5.64
N LEU A 284 10.39 18.13 5.92
CA LEU A 284 10.47 19.56 5.66
C LEU A 284 11.08 19.81 4.29
N LEU A 285 10.33 20.46 3.43
CA LEU A 285 10.69 20.72 2.05
C LEU A 285 10.92 22.22 1.80
N ASP A 286 11.86 22.55 0.93
CA ASP A 286 12.06 23.89 0.39
C ASP A 286 11.89 23.88 -1.14
N PHE A 287 11.12 24.83 -1.67
CA PHE A 287 10.84 24.95 -3.09
C PHE A 287 11.88 25.81 -3.79
N ASP A 288 12.70 25.17 -4.60
CA ASP A 288 13.61 25.87 -5.50
C ASP A 288 12.82 26.55 -6.62
N ARG A 289 12.76 27.89 -6.59
CA ARG A 289 12.00 28.66 -7.59
C ARG A 289 12.66 28.71 -8.95
N GLU A 290 13.95 28.51 -9.04
CA GLU A 290 14.68 28.53 -10.31
C GLU A 290 14.41 27.25 -11.08
N GLN A 291 14.61 26.12 -10.44
CA GLN A 291 14.38 24.80 -11.03
C GLN A 291 12.94 24.30 -10.88
N CYS A 292 12.11 24.93 -10.04
CA CYS A 292 10.75 24.51 -9.75
C CYS A 292 10.64 23.07 -9.17
N VAL A 293 11.61 22.68 -8.34
CA VAL A 293 11.67 21.38 -7.66
C VAL A 293 11.62 21.54 -6.14
N TRP A 294 11.17 20.48 -5.46
CA TRP A 294 11.18 20.41 -4.01
C TRP A 294 12.48 19.75 -3.54
N LYS A 295 13.17 20.38 -2.61
CA LYS A 295 14.37 19.87 -1.96
C LYS A 295 14.03 19.47 -0.53
N LEU A 296 14.47 18.29 -0.09
CA LEU A 296 14.36 17.88 1.30
C LEU A 296 15.37 18.66 2.14
N THR A 297 14.90 19.35 3.17
CA THR A 297 15.77 20.07 4.11
C THR A 297 15.97 19.29 5.41
N LYS A 298 14.96 18.52 5.81
CA LYS A 298 15.02 17.71 7.03
C LYS A 298 13.92 16.65 7.01
N ALA A 299 14.25 15.42 7.39
CA ALA A 299 13.29 14.44 7.85
C ALA A 299 13.21 14.55 9.38
N GLU A 300 12.03 14.85 9.94
CA GLU A 300 11.85 14.95 11.40
C GLU A 300 11.64 13.58 12.04
N THR A 301 11.09 12.64 11.28
CA THR A 301 10.96 11.24 11.67
C THR A 301 12.08 10.45 11.00
N GLU A 302 12.92 9.80 11.77
CA GLU A 302 13.92 8.87 11.24
C GLU A 302 13.22 7.55 10.87
N LEU A 303 13.55 7.01 9.69
CA LEU A 303 13.08 5.70 9.29
C LEU A 303 13.60 4.65 10.26
N TRP A 304 12.67 3.96 10.92
CA TRP A 304 13.02 2.79 11.70
C TRP A 304 13.49 1.68 10.75
N LYS A 305 14.73 1.26 10.92
CA LYS A 305 15.26 0.11 10.20
C LYS A 305 15.08 -1.13 11.06
N GLU A 306 14.43 -2.12 10.48
CA GLU A 306 14.37 -3.42 11.15
C GLU A 306 15.79 -3.91 11.48
N PRO A 307 16.00 -4.49 12.67
CA PRO A 307 17.29 -5.06 13.03
C PRO A 307 17.75 -6.08 11.99
N VAL A 308 19.07 -6.17 11.81
CA VAL A 308 19.67 -7.16 10.91
C VAL A 308 19.19 -8.55 11.31
N ASP A 309 18.63 -9.28 10.36
CA ASP A 309 18.21 -10.66 10.56
C ASP A 309 19.39 -11.60 10.34
N PRO A 310 19.86 -12.32 11.38
CA PRO A 310 21.05 -13.17 11.27
C PRO A 310 20.91 -14.26 10.21
N VAL A 311 19.69 -14.76 9.96
CA VAL A 311 19.42 -15.78 8.95
C VAL A 311 19.59 -15.21 7.55
N LEU A 312 19.00 -14.02 7.31
CA LEU A 312 19.11 -13.37 6.00
C LEU A 312 20.55 -12.93 5.73
N GLU A 313 21.24 -12.41 6.73
CA GLU A 313 22.67 -12.07 6.62
C GLU A 313 23.54 -13.29 6.30
N ALA A 314 23.28 -14.42 6.96
CA ALA A 314 24.00 -15.65 6.68
C ALA A 314 23.74 -16.17 5.25
N ILE A 315 22.50 -16.08 4.78
CA ILE A 315 22.15 -16.42 3.39
C ILE A 315 22.84 -15.48 2.41
N ALA A 316 22.91 -14.18 2.71
CA ALA A 316 23.60 -13.21 1.87
C ALA A 316 25.10 -13.49 1.76
N LYS A 317 25.72 -14.14 2.73
CA LYS A 317 27.13 -14.58 2.66
C LYS A 317 27.32 -15.83 1.79
N VAL A 318 26.29 -16.66 1.60
CA VAL A 318 26.32 -17.83 0.70
C VAL A 318 26.18 -17.41 -0.76
N ILE A 319 25.44 -16.32 -1.01
CA ILE A 319 25.18 -15.78 -2.35
C ILE A 319 26.08 -14.57 -2.57
N SER A 320 27.05 -14.68 -3.48
CA SER A 320 28.03 -13.64 -3.77
C SER A 320 28.15 -13.42 -5.28
N GLU A 321 28.93 -12.43 -5.71
CA GLU A 321 29.21 -12.21 -7.12
C GLU A 321 29.96 -13.42 -7.78
N GLU A 322 30.76 -14.15 -6.99
CA GLU A 322 31.43 -15.37 -7.43
C GLU A 322 30.48 -16.56 -7.54
N GLN A 323 29.44 -16.58 -6.68
CA GLN A 323 28.38 -17.60 -6.67
C GLN A 323 26.99 -16.92 -6.67
N PRO A 324 26.55 -16.35 -7.82
CA PRO A 324 25.33 -15.54 -7.89
C PRO A 324 24.04 -16.35 -7.83
N GLN A 325 24.12 -17.68 -7.83
CA GLN A 325 22.94 -18.55 -7.76
C GLN A 325 23.21 -19.76 -6.88
N TRP A 326 22.18 -20.13 -6.12
CA TRP A 326 22.13 -21.38 -5.38
C TRP A 326 20.76 -22.04 -5.53
N SER A 327 20.73 -23.38 -5.58
CA SER A 327 19.49 -24.14 -5.64
C SER A 327 19.63 -25.44 -4.87
N GLY A 328 18.65 -25.75 -4.03
CA GLY A 328 18.63 -26.95 -3.22
C GLY A 328 17.42 -27.02 -2.29
N THR A 329 17.43 -27.94 -1.35
CA THR A 329 16.40 -28.08 -0.29
C THR A 329 16.73 -27.17 0.90
N ALA A 330 15.74 -26.92 1.77
CA ALA A 330 15.97 -26.18 3.01
C ALA A 330 16.98 -26.87 3.95
N SER A 331 17.05 -28.21 3.92
CA SER A 331 18.03 -28.96 4.69
C SER A 331 19.44 -28.76 4.18
N GLU A 332 19.63 -28.75 2.85
CA GLU A 332 20.94 -28.48 2.22
C GLU A 332 21.37 -27.02 2.45
N LEU A 333 20.43 -26.07 2.41
CA LEU A 333 20.73 -24.67 2.72
C LEU A 333 21.20 -24.50 4.18
N LEU A 334 20.53 -25.16 5.14
CA LEU A 334 20.93 -25.12 6.56
C LEU A 334 22.35 -25.64 6.80
N GLN A 335 22.81 -26.63 6.00
CA GLN A 335 24.19 -27.12 6.12
C GLN A 335 25.24 -26.10 5.70
N LEU A 336 24.87 -25.10 4.88
CA LEU A 336 25.75 -24.01 4.45
C LEU A 336 25.72 -22.83 5.40
N LEU A 337 24.71 -22.75 6.29
CA LEU A 337 24.57 -21.66 7.24
C LEU A 337 25.34 -22.00 8.54
N PRO A 338 26.01 -21.03 9.19
CA PRO A 338 26.69 -21.25 10.45
C PRO A 338 25.64 -21.67 11.50
N GLU A 339 26.05 -22.55 12.43
CA GLU A 339 25.28 -23.18 13.50
C GLU A 339 23.95 -22.48 13.87
N MET A 340 22.92 -22.77 13.10
CA MET A 340 21.58 -22.29 13.34
C MET A 340 20.74 -23.47 13.86
N ASP A 341 20.31 -23.38 15.12
CA ASP A 341 19.36 -24.35 15.70
C ASP A 341 17.96 -24.07 15.13
N MET A 342 17.74 -24.50 13.88
CA MET A 342 16.49 -24.26 13.15
C MET A 342 16.09 -25.47 12.33
N GLN A 343 14.80 -25.80 12.36
CA GLN A 343 14.25 -26.85 11.52
C GLN A 343 14.08 -26.37 10.07
N PRO A 344 14.24 -27.26 9.04
CA PRO A 344 14.12 -26.90 7.62
C PRO A 344 12.77 -26.26 7.24
N ASN A 345 11.69 -26.69 7.87
CA ASN A 345 10.36 -26.12 7.65
C ASN A 345 10.26 -24.68 8.20
N ILE A 346 10.93 -24.39 9.32
CA ILE A 346 10.98 -23.04 9.91
C ILE A 346 11.79 -22.12 9.00
N LEU A 347 12.93 -22.57 8.47
CA LEU A 347 13.72 -21.81 7.49
C LEU A 347 12.87 -21.48 6.25
N THR A 348 12.15 -22.46 5.70
CA THR A 348 11.30 -22.23 4.53
C THR A 348 10.22 -21.18 4.80
N ARG A 349 9.54 -21.26 5.95
CA ARG A 349 8.53 -20.26 6.35
C ARG A 349 9.13 -18.87 6.52
N LYS A 350 10.30 -18.79 7.16
CA LYS A 350 11.02 -17.55 7.34
C LYS A 350 11.38 -16.92 5.98
N LEU A 351 11.89 -17.70 5.05
CA LEU A 351 12.21 -17.23 3.69
C LEU A 351 10.95 -16.77 2.93
N ASN A 352 9.83 -17.49 3.05
CA ASN A 352 8.57 -17.10 2.43
C ASN A 352 8.09 -15.72 2.92
N ILE A 353 8.24 -15.43 4.22
CA ILE A 353 7.82 -14.17 4.84
C ILE A 353 8.83 -13.05 4.55
N SER A 354 10.12 -13.36 4.58
CA SER A 354 11.20 -12.36 4.49
C SER A 354 11.74 -12.16 3.08
N MET A 355 11.05 -12.67 2.04
CA MET A 355 11.56 -12.57 0.66
C MET A 355 11.74 -11.12 0.17
N GLU A 356 10.90 -10.20 0.63
CA GLU A 356 11.01 -8.77 0.33
C GLU A 356 12.31 -8.21 0.93
N ARG A 357 12.56 -8.46 2.22
CA ARG A 357 13.80 -8.03 2.88
C ARG A 357 15.04 -8.63 2.21
N LEU A 358 14.99 -9.91 1.88
CA LEU A 358 16.11 -10.58 1.21
C LEU A 358 16.44 -9.90 -0.12
N PHE A 359 15.40 -9.43 -0.83
CA PHE A 359 15.57 -8.71 -2.08
C PHE A 359 16.00 -7.24 -1.87
N VAL A 360 15.34 -6.51 -0.96
CA VAL A 360 15.62 -5.08 -0.70
C VAL A 360 16.98 -4.88 -0.06
N ASP A 361 17.31 -5.65 0.97
CA ASP A 361 18.54 -5.45 1.75
C ASP A 361 19.77 -6.03 1.04
N TYR A 362 19.59 -7.18 0.37
CA TYR A 362 20.74 -7.96 -0.16
C TYR A 362 20.72 -8.17 -1.67
N GLY A 363 19.68 -7.76 -2.39
CA GLY A 363 19.54 -7.99 -3.82
C GLY A 363 19.30 -9.45 -4.21
N ILE A 364 18.87 -10.29 -3.27
CA ILE A 364 18.71 -11.72 -3.49
C ILE A 364 17.24 -12.07 -3.73
N ARG A 365 16.95 -12.55 -4.93
CA ARG A 365 15.63 -13.08 -5.29
C ARG A 365 15.46 -14.49 -4.77
N TYR A 366 14.38 -14.72 -4.03
CA TYR A 366 13.96 -16.03 -3.54
C TYR A 366 12.83 -16.59 -4.37
N GLU A 367 12.98 -17.86 -4.78
CA GLU A 367 11.91 -18.64 -5.41
C GLU A 367 11.79 -20.00 -4.72
N SER A 368 10.57 -20.48 -4.56
CA SER A 368 10.30 -21.79 -3.96
C SER A 368 9.29 -22.56 -4.80
N LYS A 369 9.65 -23.79 -5.20
CA LYS A 369 8.80 -24.70 -5.98
C LYS A 369 8.64 -26.03 -5.26
N ARG A 370 7.42 -26.53 -5.19
CA ARG A 370 7.13 -27.86 -4.62
C ARG A 370 7.41 -28.92 -5.69
N GLY A 371 8.41 -29.76 -5.45
CA GLY A 371 8.68 -30.95 -6.25
C GLY A 371 7.87 -32.17 -5.77
N HIS A 372 8.04 -33.32 -6.40
CA HIS A 372 7.35 -34.55 -6.03
C HIS A 372 7.71 -35.08 -4.63
N SER A 373 8.97 -34.92 -4.20
CA SER A 373 9.48 -35.43 -2.91
C SER A 373 9.89 -34.34 -1.92
N SER A 374 10.22 -33.15 -2.38
CA SER A 374 10.74 -32.07 -1.55
C SER A 374 10.41 -30.69 -2.14
N ARG A 375 10.51 -29.65 -1.32
CA ARG A 375 10.43 -28.27 -1.76
C ARG A 375 11.83 -27.79 -2.15
N MET A 376 11.97 -27.31 -3.38
CA MET A 376 13.21 -26.73 -3.89
C MET A 376 13.20 -25.22 -3.70
N ILE A 377 14.29 -24.71 -3.20
CA ILE A 377 14.60 -23.29 -3.02
C ILE A 377 15.61 -22.89 -4.10
N LYS A 378 15.38 -21.72 -4.71
CA LYS A 378 16.33 -21.07 -5.59
C LYS A 378 16.57 -19.66 -5.09
N LEU A 379 17.83 -19.30 -4.94
CA LEU A 379 18.32 -17.98 -4.57
C LEU A 379 19.14 -17.43 -5.76
N THR A 380 18.91 -16.20 -6.16
CA THR A 380 19.59 -15.57 -7.28
C THR A 380 19.95 -14.14 -6.91
N LEU A 381 21.22 -13.77 -7.03
CA LEU A 381 21.66 -12.38 -6.89
C LEU A 381 21.22 -11.60 -8.13
N GLU A 382 20.40 -10.58 -7.93
CA GLU A 382 20.04 -9.62 -8.98
C GLU A 382 20.85 -8.35 -8.76
N GLN A 383 21.55 -7.90 -9.78
CA GLN A 383 22.22 -6.59 -9.72
C GLN A 383 21.15 -5.52 -9.52
N ARG A 384 21.36 -4.62 -8.57
CA ARG A 384 20.55 -3.42 -8.40
C ARG A 384 20.66 -2.60 -9.68
N ALA A 385 19.60 -2.60 -10.50
CA ALA A 385 19.53 -1.79 -11.71
C ALA A 385 19.32 -0.32 -11.34
#